data_645e66445141f4aaab12178b36a23ffc
#
_entry.id   645e66445141f4aaab12178b36a23ffc
#
_cell.length_a   1.000
_cell.length_b   1.000
_cell.length_c   1.000
_cell.angle_alpha   90.00
_cell.angle_beta   90.00
_cell.angle_gamma   90.00
#
_symmetry.space_group_name_H-M   'P 1'
#
loop_
_entity.id
_entity.type
_entity.pdbx_description
1 polymer ?
#
loop_
_entity_poly.entity_id
_entity_poly.type
_entity_poly.pdbx_seq_one_letter_code
_entity_poly.pdbx_strand_id
1 'polypeptide(L)'
;YLYFAHHKGAFIRLAYADDLKGPWHIYSPGVLDVSESLFAPTDPPEPPPDQRPSWADTLPGGYLYAHVASPDVHIDESGKRIRMYYHGLLDDGDQKTRVAYSQDGLSFVPQTPLLGPPYFRVIRYKEWLYATTWQGRFLRARDWDGPFEVQRDPGPAMRLFGPDSPLEPRHPALWLKGDTLHLFFSCVGDCPEQIYHCQCELGDDWDSWVFTKPRILLSPEKGWEGSDLPHKASVLGTATS
;
A
#
# COMPACT_ATOMS: atom_id res chain seq x y z
N TYR A 1 -1.24 -9.09 -15.88
CA TYR A 1 -0.03 -8.48 -15.27
C TYR A 1 -0.25 -8.29 -13.79
N LEU A 2 0.71 -8.70 -12.96
CA LEU A 2 0.73 -8.53 -11.50
C LEU A 2 2.02 -7.82 -11.12
N TYR A 3 1.92 -6.57 -10.67
CA TYR A 3 3.03 -5.80 -10.14
C TYR A 3 3.14 -6.02 -8.63
N PHE A 4 4.33 -6.29 -8.14
CA PHE A 4 4.57 -6.58 -6.72
C PHE A 4 5.99 -6.26 -6.31
N ALA A 5 6.21 -6.15 -5.01
CA ALA A 5 7.53 -6.06 -4.41
C ALA A 5 7.64 -7.10 -3.30
N HIS A 6 8.84 -7.52 -2.97
CA HIS A 6 9.07 -8.25 -1.74
C HIS A 6 9.40 -7.27 -0.60
N HIS A 7 9.25 -7.71 0.61
CA HIS A 7 9.64 -6.93 1.78
C HIS A 7 11.15 -6.60 1.72
N LYS A 8 11.52 -5.35 1.95
CA LYS A 8 12.89 -4.82 1.70
C LYS A 8 13.29 -4.91 0.21
N GLY A 9 12.34 -4.72 -0.70
CA GLY A 9 12.56 -4.87 -2.13
C GLY A 9 13.40 -3.76 -2.75
N ALA A 10 14.48 -4.16 -3.43
CA ALA A 10 15.29 -3.24 -4.21
C ALA A 10 14.61 -2.81 -5.51
N PHE A 11 13.55 -3.49 -5.94
CA PHE A 11 12.84 -3.17 -7.18
C PHE A 11 11.39 -3.66 -7.18
N ILE A 12 10.54 -3.00 -7.97
CA ILE A 12 9.20 -3.47 -8.29
C ILE A 12 9.31 -4.56 -9.36
N ARG A 13 8.65 -5.69 -9.11
CA ARG A 13 8.59 -6.87 -9.97
C ARG A 13 7.32 -6.90 -10.80
N LEU A 14 7.36 -7.70 -11.86
CA LEU A 14 6.22 -8.02 -12.68
C LEU A 14 6.12 -9.52 -12.87
N ALA A 15 4.94 -10.07 -12.66
CA ALA A 15 4.54 -11.37 -13.17
C ALA A 15 3.44 -11.21 -14.21
N TYR A 16 3.40 -12.08 -15.21
CA TYR A 16 2.39 -12.07 -16.25
C TYR A 16 1.92 -13.48 -16.59
N ALA A 17 0.66 -13.58 -17.00
CA ALA A 17 0.03 -14.80 -17.45
C ALA A 17 -1.11 -14.47 -18.42
N ASP A 18 -1.50 -15.42 -19.25
CA ASP A 18 -2.65 -15.31 -20.13
C ASP A 18 -3.97 -15.62 -19.40
N ASP A 19 -3.89 -16.36 -18.28
CA ASP A 19 -5.02 -16.72 -17.43
C ASP A 19 -4.67 -16.49 -15.95
N LEU A 20 -5.69 -16.17 -15.12
CA LEU A 20 -5.50 -15.97 -13.67
C LEU A 20 -4.98 -17.22 -12.95
N LYS A 21 -5.25 -18.41 -13.48
CA LYS A 21 -4.72 -19.67 -12.94
C LYS A 21 -3.27 -19.94 -13.36
N GLY A 22 -2.70 -19.10 -14.19
CA GLY A 22 -1.34 -19.26 -14.70
C GLY A 22 -1.25 -20.19 -15.93
N PRO A 23 -0.06 -20.68 -16.27
CA PRO A 23 1.18 -20.47 -15.51
C PRO A 23 1.63 -19.02 -15.48
N TRP A 24 2.14 -18.57 -14.34
CA TRP A 24 2.70 -17.23 -14.15
C TRP A 24 4.18 -17.21 -14.50
N HIS A 25 4.58 -16.21 -15.25
CA HIS A 25 5.96 -15.96 -15.62
C HIS A 25 6.48 -14.70 -14.93
N ILE A 26 7.67 -14.76 -14.37
CA ILE A 26 8.33 -13.59 -13.76
C ILE A 26 9.13 -12.86 -14.81
N TYR A 27 8.90 -11.56 -14.95
CA TYR A 27 9.73 -10.68 -15.76
C TYR A 27 11.02 -10.38 -14.99
N SER A 28 12.12 -10.99 -15.42
CA SER A 28 13.38 -11.05 -14.67
C SER A 28 13.99 -9.68 -14.32
N PRO A 29 14.01 -8.69 -15.23
CA PRO A 29 14.62 -7.38 -14.90
C PRO A 29 13.89 -6.62 -13.80
N GLY A 30 12.58 -6.91 -13.56
CA GLY A 30 11.73 -5.98 -12.83
C GLY A 30 11.35 -4.77 -13.68
N VAL A 31 10.61 -3.83 -13.10
CA VAL A 31 10.04 -2.68 -13.84
C VAL A 31 10.45 -1.32 -13.29
N LEU A 32 10.98 -1.27 -12.07
CA LEU A 32 11.52 -0.08 -11.44
C LEU A 32 12.50 -0.48 -10.34
N ASP A 33 13.76 -0.10 -10.49
CA ASP A 33 14.81 -0.30 -9.49
C ASP A 33 14.84 0.86 -8.48
N VAL A 34 15.26 0.59 -7.24
CA VAL A 34 15.37 1.60 -6.18
C VAL A 34 16.34 2.72 -6.57
N SER A 35 17.43 2.39 -7.26
CA SER A 35 18.42 3.38 -7.72
C SER A 35 17.86 4.37 -8.75
N GLU A 36 16.78 4.01 -9.45
CA GLU A 36 16.10 4.85 -10.44
C GLU A 36 14.80 5.48 -9.89
N SER A 37 14.42 5.14 -8.68
CA SER A 37 13.09 5.41 -8.10
C SER A 37 12.91 6.83 -7.55
N LEU A 38 13.95 7.64 -7.50
CA LEU A 38 13.99 8.94 -6.81
C LEU A 38 13.76 8.84 -5.28
N PHE A 39 13.99 7.68 -4.69
CA PHE A 39 14.10 7.43 -3.26
C PHE A 39 15.54 7.13 -2.88
N ALA A 40 15.82 6.98 -1.59
CA ALA A 40 17.17 6.63 -1.11
C ALA A 40 17.64 5.31 -1.74
N PRO A 41 18.73 5.32 -2.51
CA PRO A 41 19.23 4.11 -3.17
C PRO A 41 19.99 3.16 -2.25
N THR A 42 20.39 3.66 -1.07
CA THR A 42 21.11 2.92 -0.02
C THR A 42 20.45 3.19 1.33
N ASP A 43 20.70 2.30 2.27
CA ASP A 43 20.13 2.42 3.62
C ASP A 43 20.57 3.74 4.26
N PRO A 44 19.63 4.59 4.71
CA PRO A 44 19.95 5.78 5.46
C PRO A 44 20.62 5.40 6.79
N PRO A 45 21.44 6.29 7.36
CA PRO A 45 22.01 6.07 8.67
C PRO A 45 20.92 5.97 9.74
N GLU A 46 20.99 4.96 10.59
CA GLU A 46 20.06 4.84 11.69
C GLU A 46 20.23 5.99 12.69
N PRO A 47 19.13 6.59 13.17
CA PRO A 47 19.21 7.60 14.21
C PRO A 47 19.76 7.01 15.52
N PRO A 48 20.25 7.86 16.42
CA PRO A 48 20.65 7.44 17.77
C PRO A 48 19.52 6.67 18.49
N PRO A 49 19.83 5.73 19.39
CA PRO A 49 18.83 4.89 20.07
C PRO A 49 17.69 5.65 20.76
N ASP A 50 17.99 6.81 21.32
CA ASP A 50 17.04 7.70 21.99
C ASP A 50 16.05 8.40 21.04
N GLN A 51 16.33 8.37 19.73
CA GLN A 51 15.48 8.95 18.68
C GLN A 51 14.76 7.88 17.85
N ARG A 52 14.99 6.61 18.14
CA ARG A 52 14.34 5.50 17.44
C ARG A 52 12.93 5.26 17.98
N PRO A 53 11.98 4.89 17.10
CA PRO A 53 10.68 4.43 17.60
C PRO A 53 10.86 3.12 18.39
N SER A 54 10.08 2.95 19.45
CA SER A 54 10.21 1.80 20.37
C SER A 54 10.07 0.43 19.73
N TRP A 55 9.37 0.34 18.61
CA TRP A 55 9.23 -0.90 17.83
C TRP A 55 10.47 -1.24 16.97
N ALA A 56 11.35 -0.25 16.71
CA ALA A 56 12.52 -0.44 15.83
C ALA A 56 13.53 -1.46 16.39
N ASP A 57 13.66 -1.50 17.72
CA ASP A 57 14.60 -2.41 18.38
C ASP A 57 14.19 -3.89 18.27
N THR A 58 12.97 -4.16 17.86
CA THR A 58 12.47 -5.53 17.65
C THR A 58 12.79 -6.07 16.25
N LEU A 59 13.34 -5.24 15.36
CA LEU A 59 13.60 -5.61 13.97
C LEU A 59 15.04 -6.09 13.74
N PRO A 60 15.24 -7.34 13.35
CA PRO A 60 16.58 -7.82 12.97
C PRO A 60 17.12 -7.04 11.76
N GLY A 61 18.32 -6.49 11.89
CA GLY A 61 19.00 -5.80 10.78
C GLY A 61 18.55 -4.38 10.50
N GLY A 62 17.99 -3.71 11.53
CA GLY A 62 17.57 -2.32 11.44
C GLY A 62 16.16 -2.13 10.83
N TYR A 63 15.62 -0.92 10.97
CA TYR A 63 14.29 -0.57 10.47
C TYR A 63 14.32 0.41 9.29
N LEU A 64 15.45 1.07 9.06
CA LEU A 64 15.68 1.91 7.89
C LEU A 64 16.43 1.10 6.83
N TYR A 65 15.76 0.83 5.74
CA TYR A 65 16.37 0.15 4.59
C TYR A 65 15.83 0.74 3.30
N ALA A 66 16.73 0.92 2.34
CA ALA A 66 16.38 1.39 1.00
C ALA A 66 15.47 0.38 0.32
N HIS A 67 14.32 0.85 -0.14
CA HIS A 67 13.35 -0.03 -0.80
C HIS A 67 12.38 0.76 -1.68
N VAL A 68 11.75 0.04 -2.59
CA VAL A 68 10.54 0.45 -3.30
C VAL A 68 9.49 -0.62 -3.15
N ALA A 69 8.25 -0.21 -2.84
CA ALA A 69 7.21 -1.18 -2.50
C ALA A 69 5.79 -0.71 -2.85
N SER A 70 4.84 -1.63 -2.65
CA SER A 70 3.39 -1.43 -2.71
C SER A 70 2.90 -0.76 -3.99
N PRO A 71 3.22 -1.30 -5.18
CA PRO A 71 2.75 -0.74 -6.43
C PRO A 71 1.22 -0.77 -6.50
N ASP A 72 0.65 0.32 -7.03
CA ASP A 72 -0.76 0.47 -7.38
C ASP A 72 -0.85 1.00 -8.80
N VAL A 73 -1.32 0.16 -9.74
CA VAL A 73 -1.14 0.40 -11.17
C VAL A 73 -2.45 0.68 -11.87
N HIS A 74 -2.49 1.76 -12.65
CA HIS A 74 -3.65 2.21 -13.40
C HIS A 74 -3.33 2.41 -14.87
N ILE A 75 -4.24 1.99 -15.73
CA ILE A 75 -4.17 2.25 -17.17
C ILE A 75 -4.93 3.54 -17.48
N ASP A 76 -4.25 4.48 -18.11
CA ASP A 76 -4.86 5.67 -18.68
C ASP A 76 -5.22 5.40 -20.15
N GLU A 77 -6.43 4.96 -20.38
CA GLU A 77 -6.89 4.65 -21.73
C GLU A 77 -6.86 5.87 -22.65
N SER A 78 -7.13 7.07 -22.14
CA SER A 78 -7.12 8.33 -22.91
C SER A 78 -5.71 8.77 -23.28
N GLY A 79 -4.76 8.61 -22.39
CA GLY A 79 -3.36 9.01 -22.56
C GLY A 79 -2.45 7.92 -23.06
N LYS A 80 -2.96 6.69 -23.25
CA LYS A 80 -2.16 5.51 -23.59
C LYS A 80 -0.93 5.36 -22.70
N ARG A 81 -1.10 5.65 -21.42
CA ARG A 81 -0.06 5.57 -20.40
C ARG A 81 -0.49 4.64 -19.27
N ILE A 82 0.50 4.01 -18.65
CA ILE A 82 0.33 3.25 -17.43
C ILE A 82 0.94 4.07 -16.30
N ARG A 83 0.20 4.24 -15.21
CA ARG A 83 0.64 4.89 -13.98
C ARG A 83 0.85 3.87 -12.91
N MET A 84 1.91 4.03 -12.13
CA MET A 84 2.18 3.24 -10.95
C MET A 84 2.47 4.17 -9.78
N TYR A 85 1.60 4.15 -8.77
CA TYR A 85 1.95 4.70 -7.47
C TYR A 85 2.80 3.67 -6.73
N TYR A 86 3.84 4.13 -6.09
CA TYR A 86 4.75 3.30 -5.30
C TYR A 86 5.33 4.15 -4.17
N HIS A 87 5.80 3.51 -3.12
CA HIS A 87 6.49 4.22 -2.06
C HIS A 87 7.91 3.72 -1.87
N GLY A 88 8.70 4.53 -1.21
CA GLY A 88 10.07 4.23 -0.81
C GLY A 88 10.50 5.12 0.33
N LEU A 89 11.72 4.91 0.77
CA LEU A 89 12.34 5.62 1.86
C LEU A 89 13.07 6.87 1.34
N LEU A 90 12.92 8.00 2.02
CA LEU A 90 13.73 9.21 1.81
C LEU A 90 15.03 9.14 2.61
N ASP A 91 15.97 10.02 2.31
CA ASP A 91 17.27 10.09 3.00
C ASP A 91 17.15 10.42 4.51
N ASP A 92 16.05 11.05 4.92
CA ASP A 92 15.73 11.35 6.32
C ASP A 92 15.01 10.22 7.05
N GLY A 93 14.77 9.09 6.36
CA GLY A 93 14.10 7.92 6.93
C GLY A 93 12.57 7.95 6.87
N ASP A 94 11.96 9.00 6.33
CA ASP A 94 10.51 9.05 6.13
C ASP A 94 10.10 8.28 4.86
N GLN A 95 8.91 7.69 4.86
CA GLN A 95 8.36 6.98 3.72
C GLN A 95 7.30 7.84 3.01
N LYS A 96 7.44 7.98 1.70
CA LYS A 96 6.51 8.75 0.87
C LYS A 96 6.12 8.00 -0.39
N THR A 97 5.01 8.44 -0.98
CA THR A 97 4.52 7.95 -2.27
C THR A 97 4.92 8.90 -3.39
N ARG A 98 5.34 8.32 -4.51
CA ARG A 98 5.52 8.96 -5.83
C ARG A 98 4.67 8.26 -6.87
N VAL A 99 4.60 8.84 -8.05
CA VAL A 99 4.04 8.20 -9.25
C VAL A 99 5.14 8.01 -10.29
N ALA A 100 5.05 6.93 -11.05
CA ALA A 100 5.88 6.68 -12.23
C ALA A 100 4.98 6.36 -13.43
N TYR A 101 5.48 6.67 -14.63
CA TYR A 101 4.77 6.43 -15.88
C TYR A 101 5.48 5.44 -16.77
N SER A 102 4.69 4.67 -17.51
CA SER A 102 5.17 3.73 -18.53
C SER A 102 4.30 3.79 -19.78
N GLN A 103 4.87 3.44 -20.92
CA GLN A 103 4.16 3.23 -22.18
C GLN A 103 3.83 1.76 -22.42
N ASP A 104 4.61 0.86 -21.85
CA ASP A 104 4.55 -0.59 -22.09
C ASP A 104 4.31 -1.44 -20.85
N GLY A 105 4.39 -0.83 -19.65
CA GLY A 105 4.28 -1.53 -18.36
C GLY A 105 5.54 -2.29 -17.94
N LEU A 106 6.62 -2.19 -18.70
CA LEU A 106 7.87 -2.91 -18.44
C LEU A 106 8.99 -2.00 -17.91
N SER A 107 8.90 -0.71 -18.23
CA SER A 107 9.84 0.32 -17.74
C SER A 107 9.06 1.54 -17.29
N PHE A 108 9.27 1.97 -16.05
CA PHE A 108 8.59 3.10 -15.45
C PHE A 108 9.54 4.27 -15.21
N VAL A 109 9.10 5.47 -15.57
CA VAL A 109 9.82 6.73 -15.37
C VAL A 109 9.22 7.48 -14.17
N PRO A 110 9.92 7.55 -13.04
CA PRO A 110 9.49 8.25 -11.84
C PRO A 110 9.27 9.74 -12.05
N GLN A 111 8.31 10.28 -11.29
CA GLN A 111 8.05 11.72 -11.24
C GLN A 111 8.54 12.29 -9.91
N THR A 112 9.02 13.53 -9.94
CA THR A 112 9.65 14.20 -8.79
C THR A 112 8.72 14.54 -7.63
N PRO A 113 7.42 14.87 -7.82
CA PRO A 113 6.56 15.24 -6.70
C PRO A 113 6.39 14.11 -5.69
N LEU A 114 6.40 14.47 -4.40
CA LEU A 114 5.94 13.62 -3.31
C LEU A 114 4.43 13.82 -3.16
N LEU A 115 3.67 12.74 -3.23
CA LEU A 115 2.20 12.80 -3.26
C LEU A 115 1.56 12.67 -1.88
N GLY A 116 2.26 12.05 -0.93
CA GLY A 116 1.75 11.85 0.42
C GLY A 116 2.40 10.68 1.15
N PRO A 117 1.75 10.16 2.22
CA PRO A 117 2.22 9.01 2.99
C PRO A 117 2.35 7.74 2.13
N PRO A 118 3.00 6.68 2.64
CA PRO A 118 3.16 5.43 1.90
C PRO A 118 1.83 4.68 1.70
N TYR A 119 1.86 3.66 0.81
CA TYR A 119 0.76 2.73 0.54
C TYR A 119 -0.46 3.34 -0.17
N PHE A 120 -0.26 4.23 -1.14
CA PHE A 120 -1.38 4.70 -1.96
C PHE A 120 -2.10 3.52 -2.64
N ARG A 121 -3.43 3.56 -2.52
CA ARG A 121 -4.37 2.80 -3.35
C ARG A 121 -5.38 3.79 -3.86
N VAL A 122 -5.45 3.96 -5.17
CA VAL A 122 -6.18 5.06 -5.79
C VAL A 122 -7.42 4.54 -6.51
N ILE A 123 -8.53 5.25 -6.37
CA ILE A 123 -9.74 5.06 -7.17
C ILE A 123 -10.16 6.39 -7.78
N ARG A 124 -10.85 6.33 -8.92
CA ARG A 124 -11.59 7.47 -9.43
C ARG A 124 -13.06 7.31 -9.09
N TYR A 125 -13.62 8.32 -8.44
CA TYR A 125 -15.06 8.44 -8.23
C TYR A 125 -15.53 9.83 -8.62
N LYS A 126 -16.45 9.88 -9.61
CA LYS A 126 -16.87 11.13 -10.26
C LYS A 126 -15.64 11.89 -10.80
N GLU A 127 -15.49 13.12 -10.40
CA GLU A 127 -14.43 14.02 -10.85
C GLU A 127 -13.16 14.00 -9.96
N TRP A 128 -13.18 13.19 -8.90
CA TRP A 128 -12.11 13.10 -7.93
C TRP A 128 -11.37 11.78 -7.99
N LEU A 129 -10.10 11.84 -7.68
CA LEU A 129 -9.28 10.71 -7.32
C LEU A 129 -9.22 10.64 -5.79
N TYR A 130 -9.47 9.49 -5.25
CA TYR A 130 -9.34 9.21 -3.81
C TYR A 130 -8.25 8.18 -3.61
N ALA A 131 -7.32 8.49 -2.71
CA ALA A 131 -6.26 7.59 -2.31
C ALA A 131 -6.42 7.22 -0.85
N THR A 132 -6.36 5.93 -0.51
CA THR A 132 -6.10 5.52 0.86
C THR A 132 -4.60 5.29 1.05
N THR A 133 -4.14 5.48 2.27
CA THR A 133 -2.73 5.30 2.65
C THR A 133 -2.63 4.30 3.79
N TRP A 134 -1.43 4.09 4.29
CA TRP A 134 -1.23 3.37 5.54
C TRP A 134 -2.18 3.89 6.64
N GLN A 135 -2.66 3.01 7.49
CA GLN A 135 -3.68 3.27 8.52
C GLN A 135 -5.07 3.65 7.95
N GLY A 136 -5.31 3.50 6.64
CA GLY A 136 -6.62 3.76 6.05
C GLY A 136 -7.00 5.24 5.95
N ARG A 137 -6.05 6.16 6.07
CA ARG A 137 -6.30 7.59 5.88
C ARG A 137 -6.60 7.88 4.42
N PHE A 138 -7.62 8.71 4.15
CA PHE A 138 -7.97 9.12 2.80
C PHE A 138 -7.40 10.48 2.42
N LEU A 139 -6.99 10.58 1.15
CA LEU A 139 -6.60 11.81 0.46
C LEU A 139 -7.41 11.89 -0.83
N ARG A 140 -7.55 13.09 -1.40
CA ARG A 140 -8.15 13.25 -2.74
C ARG A 140 -7.39 14.29 -3.57
N ALA A 141 -7.51 14.15 -4.90
CA ALA A 141 -6.97 15.09 -5.87
C ALA A 141 -7.88 15.21 -7.09
N ARG A 142 -7.71 16.26 -7.90
CA ARG A 142 -8.34 16.38 -9.21
C ARG A 142 -7.53 15.66 -10.29
N ASP A 143 -6.23 15.69 -10.16
CA ASP A 143 -5.29 15.13 -11.12
C ASP A 143 -4.50 13.97 -10.54
N TRP A 144 -4.09 13.05 -11.42
CA TRP A 144 -3.32 11.86 -11.05
C TRP A 144 -1.97 12.17 -10.38
N ASP A 145 -1.40 13.32 -10.69
CA ASP A 145 -0.11 13.77 -10.15
C ASP A 145 -0.27 14.67 -8.92
N GLY A 146 -1.49 14.76 -8.38
CA GLY A 146 -1.82 15.61 -7.25
C GLY A 146 -1.97 17.10 -7.60
N PRO A 147 -1.89 17.99 -6.64
CA PRO A 147 -1.67 17.70 -5.21
C PRO A 147 -2.84 16.96 -4.56
N PHE A 148 -2.51 16.06 -3.64
CA PHE A 148 -3.50 15.35 -2.84
C PHE A 148 -3.77 16.11 -1.54
N GLU A 149 -5.02 16.47 -1.29
CA GLU A 149 -5.45 17.06 -0.02
C GLU A 149 -5.87 15.97 0.96
N VAL A 150 -5.45 16.12 2.22
CA VAL A 150 -5.75 15.17 3.30
C VAL A 150 -7.15 15.44 3.83
N GLN A 151 -7.91 14.38 4.11
CA GLN A 151 -9.18 14.44 4.80
C GLN A 151 -9.02 15.11 6.18
N ARG A 152 -9.92 16.01 6.56
CA ARG A 152 -9.79 16.87 7.75
C ARG A 152 -9.74 16.12 9.06
N ASP A 153 -10.47 15.04 9.20
CA ASP A 153 -10.51 14.19 10.38
C ASP A 153 -9.81 12.84 10.09
N PRO A 154 -9.34 12.07 11.10
CA PRO A 154 -8.61 10.80 10.91
C PRO A 154 -9.31 9.76 10.05
N GLY A 155 -10.34 10.12 9.35
CA GLY A 155 -10.99 9.36 8.30
C GLY A 155 -11.81 8.18 8.80
N PRO A 156 -12.81 7.77 8.04
CA PRO A 156 -13.69 6.66 8.42
C PRO A 156 -12.95 5.32 8.57
N ALA A 157 -11.89 5.10 7.80
CA ALA A 157 -11.13 3.85 7.87
C ALA A 157 -10.37 3.67 9.19
N MET A 158 -9.85 4.75 9.80
CA MET A 158 -9.16 4.69 11.10
C MET A 158 -10.09 4.39 12.28
N ARG A 159 -11.41 4.45 12.09
CA ARG A 159 -12.41 4.19 13.12
C ARG A 159 -13.04 2.80 13.04
N LEU A 160 -12.55 1.94 12.14
CA LEU A 160 -13.18 0.67 11.81
C LEU A 160 -13.39 -0.25 13.02
N PHE A 161 -12.47 -0.24 13.96
CA PHE A 161 -12.52 -1.08 15.17
C PHE A 161 -12.87 -0.32 16.45
N GLY A 162 -13.02 1.02 16.38
CA GLY A 162 -13.20 1.89 17.54
C GLY A 162 -11.89 2.29 18.21
N PRO A 163 -11.96 3.27 19.17
CA PRO A 163 -10.76 3.90 19.74
C PRO A 163 -9.91 2.99 20.61
N ASP A 164 -10.49 1.94 21.17
CA ASP A 164 -9.82 1.03 22.11
C ASP A 164 -9.31 -0.25 21.44
N SER A 165 -9.40 -0.36 20.12
CA SER A 165 -8.94 -1.56 19.41
C SER A 165 -7.41 -1.60 19.35
N PRO A 166 -6.79 -2.74 19.67
CA PRO A 166 -5.36 -2.93 19.43
C PRO A 166 -5.02 -3.19 17.96
N LEU A 167 -6.03 -3.34 17.09
CA LEU A 167 -5.84 -3.65 15.67
C LEU A 167 -5.71 -2.36 14.86
N GLU A 168 -4.64 -2.25 14.10
CA GLU A 168 -4.39 -1.16 13.17
C GLU A 168 -4.47 -1.66 11.74
N PRO A 169 -5.37 -1.07 10.90
CA PRO A 169 -5.43 -1.42 9.48
C PRO A 169 -4.10 -1.20 8.76
N ARG A 170 -3.71 -2.17 7.93
CA ARG A 170 -2.57 -2.08 7.03
C ARG A 170 -2.84 -2.79 5.71
N HIS A 171 -1.98 -2.60 4.72
CA HIS A 171 -2.04 -3.23 3.40
C HIS A 171 -3.42 -3.09 2.73
N PRO A 172 -3.96 -1.84 2.62
CA PRO A 172 -5.27 -1.66 2.05
C PRO A 172 -5.32 -2.00 0.56
N ALA A 173 -6.48 -2.44 0.12
CA ALA A 173 -6.87 -2.53 -1.28
C ALA A 173 -8.28 -1.97 -1.45
N LEU A 174 -8.51 -1.28 -2.55
CA LEU A 174 -9.78 -0.64 -2.87
C LEU A 174 -10.43 -1.27 -4.10
N TRP A 175 -11.72 -1.42 -4.05
CA TRP A 175 -12.53 -1.79 -5.20
C TRP A 175 -13.82 -0.98 -5.23
N LEU A 176 -14.00 -0.21 -6.28
CA LEU A 176 -15.19 0.58 -6.49
C LEU A 176 -16.17 -0.16 -7.40
N LYS A 177 -17.39 -0.35 -6.93
CA LYS A 177 -18.48 -0.96 -7.69
C LYS A 177 -19.72 -0.05 -7.65
N GLY A 178 -19.98 0.66 -8.74
CA GLY A 178 -20.97 1.74 -8.74
C GLY A 178 -20.59 2.83 -7.74
N ASP A 179 -21.49 3.12 -6.80
CA ASP A 179 -21.24 4.08 -5.72
C ASP A 179 -20.77 3.41 -4.41
N THR A 180 -20.57 2.10 -4.41
CA THR A 180 -20.10 1.35 -3.23
C THR A 180 -18.60 1.17 -3.29
N LEU A 181 -17.88 1.70 -2.31
CA LEU A 181 -16.44 1.47 -2.12
C LEU A 181 -16.22 0.31 -1.17
N HIS A 182 -15.55 -0.73 -1.66
CA HIS A 182 -15.09 -1.85 -0.86
C HIS A 182 -13.65 -1.61 -0.43
N LEU A 183 -13.38 -1.80 0.86
CA LEU A 183 -12.05 -1.73 1.46
C LEU A 183 -11.68 -3.12 2.00
N PHE A 184 -10.53 -3.62 1.54
CA PHE A 184 -9.92 -4.84 2.01
C PHE A 184 -8.61 -4.48 2.72
N PHE A 185 -8.29 -5.13 3.83
CA PHE A 185 -7.07 -4.80 4.58
C PHE A 185 -6.72 -5.94 5.54
N SER A 186 -5.46 -6.00 5.96
CA SER A 186 -5.03 -6.77 7.12
C SER A 186 -4.77 -5.85 8.30
N CYS A 187 -4.43 -6.40 9.46
CA CYS A 187 -4.18 -5.62 10.67
C CYS A 187 -2.85 -5.97 11.33
N VAL A 188 -2.18 -4.95 11.84
CA VAL A 188 -1.13 -5.14 12.84
C VAL A 188 -1.78 -5.64 14.14
N GLY A 189 -1.14 -6.58 14.82
CA GLY A 189 -1.64 -7.16 16.06
C GLY A 189 -2.59 -8.35 15.88
N ASP A 190 -2.96 -8.69 14.66
CA ASP A 190 -3.84 -9.83 14.37
C ASP A 190 -3.09 -11.17 14.51
N CYS A 191 -3.81 -12.22 14.92
CA CYS A 191 -3.23 -13.54 15.19
C CYS A 191 -4.23 -14.68 14.93
N PRO A 192 -4.11 -15.44 13.82
CA PRO A 192 -3.22 -15.20 12.68
C PRO A 192 -3.61 -13.93 11.92
N GLU A 193 -2.73 -13.42 11.07
CA GLU A 193 -3.08 -12.31 10.20
C GLU A 193 -4.16 -12.73 9.20
N GLN A 194 -5.19 -11.91 9.06
CA GLN A 194 -6.39 -12.19 8.28
C GLN A 194 -6.67 -11.04 7.31
N ILE A 195 -7.50 -11.28 6.31
CA ILE A 195 -8.02 -10.24 5.44
C ILE A 195 -9.42 -9.87 5.87
N TYR A 196 -9.60 -8.60 6.17
CA TYR A 196 -10.89 -7.99 6.52
C TYR A 196 -11.50 -7.30 5.31
N HIS A 197 -12.81 -7.18 5.35
CA HIS A 197 -13.60 -6.43 4.38
C HIS A 197 -14.61 -5.55 5.08
N CYS A 198 -14.73 -4.33 4.61
CA CYS A 198 -15.85 -3.42 4.89
C CYS A 198 -16.20 -2.62 3.64
N GLN A 199 -17.31 -1.92 3.67
CA GLN A 199 -17.77 -1.12 2.53
C GLN A 199 -18.42 0.18 2.99
N CYS A 200 -18.44 1.15 2.09
CA CYS A 200 -19.07 2.46 2.27
C CYS A 200 -19.82 2.86 1.01
N GLU A 201 -21.03 3.36 1.16
CA GLU A 201 -21.74 4.06 0.08
C GLU A 201 -21.19 5.48 -0.04
N LEU A 202 -20.66 5.81 -1.22
CA LEU A 202 -20.01 7.08 -1.47
C LEU A 202 -21.04 8.18 -1.74
N GLY A 203 -20.95 9.26 -1.00
CA GLY A 203 -21.68 10.51 -1.24
C GLY A 203 -20.75 11.62 -1.73
N ASP A 204 -21.33 12.80 -2.01
CA ASP A 204 -20.59 13.98 -2.48
C ASP A 204 -19.67 14.56 -1.38
N ASP A 205 -20.09 14.44 -0.13
CA ASP A 205 -19.29 14.82 1.04
C ASP A 205 -18.46 13.65 1.53
N TRP A 206 -17.19 13.63 1.16
CA TRP A 206 -16.25 12.57 1.54
C TRP A 206 -15.89 12.56 3.03
N ASP A 207 -16.07 13.69 3.74
CA ASP A 207 -15.83 13.76 5.18
C ASP A 207 -16.96 13.03 5.96
N SER A 208 -18.09 12.76 5.31
CA SER A 208 -19.21 12.02 5.88
C SER A 208 -19.19 10.51 5.60
N TRP A 209 -18.22 9.99 4.84
CA TRP A 209 -18.15 8.57 4.53
C TRP A 209 -18.01 7.71 5.78
N VAL A 210 -18.87 6.69 5.90
CA VAL A 210 -18.87 5.76 7.03
C VAL A 210 -18.81 4.34 6.49
N PHE A 211 -17.75 3.63 6.87
CA PHE A 211 -17.63 2.21 6.53
C PHE A 211 -18.45 1.34 7.46
N THR A 212 -18.99 0.26 6.94
CA THR A 212 -19.61 -0.79 7.73
C THR A 212 -18.58 -1.41 8.69
N LYS A 213 -19.06 -2.06 9.76
CA LYS A 213 -18.16 -2.81 10.64
C LYS A 213 -17.36 -3.85 9.83
N PRO A 214 -16.05 -3.95 10.02
CA PRO A 214 -15.24 -4.95 9.35
C PRO A 214 -15.67 -6.37 9.68
N ARG A 215 -15.60 -7.24 8.69
CA ARG A 215 -15.78 -8.69 8.83
C ARG A 215 -14.56 -9.40 8.26
N ILE A 216 -14.22 -10.54 8.83
CA ILE A 216 -13.19 -11.40 8.29
C ILE A 216 -13.70 -11.94 6.94
N LEU A 217 -12.88 -11.78 5.92
CA LEU A 217 -13.13 -12.28 4.57
C LEU A 217 -12.35 -13.57 4.30
N LEU A 218 -11.07 -13.58 4.67
CA LEU A 218 -10.17 -14.71 4.50
C LEU A 218 -9.32 -14.89 5.76
N SER A 219 -9.16 -16.13 6.17
CA SER A 219 -8.20 -16.58 7.18
C SER A 219 -7.32 -17.66 6.57
N PRO A 220 -6.10 -17.88 7.03
CA PRO A 220 -5.27 -18.99 6.59
C PRO A 220 -5.97 -20.34 6.88
N GLU A 221 -6.22 -21.13 5.85
CA GLU A 221 -6.88 -22.46 5.96
C GLU A 221 -5.98 -23.59 5.49
N LYS A 222 -5.02 -23.29 4.63
CA LYS A 222 -4.15 -24.29 3.99
C LYS A 222 -2.70 -24.11 4.41
N GLY A 223 -1.93 -25.19 4.43
CA GLY A 223 -0.52 -25.16 4.83
C GLY A 223 0.33 -24.15 4.05
N TRP A 224 0.06 -23.96 2.76
CA TRP A 224 0.77 -22.95 1.95
C TRP A 224 0.35 -21.50 2.29
N GLU A 225 -0.74 -21.30 3.01
CA GLU A 225 -1.16 -20.01 3.58
C GLU A 225 -0.59 -19.79 4.98
N GLY A 226 0.14 -20.75 5.51
CA GLY A 226 0.73 -20.69 6.84
C GLY A 226 -0.17 -21.18 7.96
N SER A 227 -1.30 -21.88 7.67
CA SER A 227 -2.23 -22.38 8.70
C SER A 227 -1.61 -23.39 9.67
N ASP A 228 -0.53 -24.08 9.24
CA ASP A 228 0.21 -25.06 10.04
C ASP A 228 1.33 -24.44 10.88
N LEU A 229 1.58 -23.14 10.74
CA LEU A 229 2.61 -22.43 11.48
C LEU A 229 2.11 -22.00 12.87
N PRO A 230 3.02 -21.87 13.85
CA PRO A 230 2.63 -21.32 15.14
C PRO A 230 2.03 -19.92 15.00
N HIS A 231 0.86 -19.70 15.57
CA HIS A 231 0.20 -18.41 15.52
C HIS A 231 1.06 -17.35 16.26
N LYS A 232 1.38 -16.29 15.57
CA LYS A 232 2.08 -15.12 16.13
C LYS A 232 1.33 -13.86 15.74
N ALA A 233 1.17 -12.95 16.69
CA ALA A 233 0.61 -11.65 16.38
C ALA A 233 1.50 -10.92 15.38
N SER A 234 0.90 -10.35 14.34
CA SER A 234 1.62 -9.55 13.38
C SER A 234 2.13 -8.26 14.04
N VAL A 235 3.34 -7.85 13.71
CA VAL A 235 3.97 -6.64 14.26
C VAL A 235 4.33 -5.67 13.15
N LEU A 236 4.40 -4.40 13.51
CA LEU A 236 4.79 -3.35 12.57
C LEU A 236 6.20 -3.62 12.03
N GLY A 237 6.40 -3.46 10.73
CA GLY A 237 7.70 -3.57 10.08
C GLY A 237 8.22 -4.99 9.85
N THR A 238 7.50 -6.03 10.26
CA THR A 238 7.86 -7.42 9.96
C THR A 238 6.73 -8.14 9.23
N ALA A 239 7.11 -8.93 8.20
CA ALA A 239 6.25 -10.02 7.76
C ALA A 239 6.52 -11.20 8.71
N THR A 240 5.60 -11.48 9.60
CA THR A 240 5.60 -12.71 10.39
C THR A 240 4.78 -13.73 9.63
N SER A 241 5.45 -14.66 8.98
CA SER A 241 4.84 -15.93 8.58
C SER A 241 4.61 -16.82 9.77
#